data_9888b5a864c9a4a0f24b6a09a11a9c01
#
_entry.id   9888b5a864c9a4a0f24b6a09a11a9c01
#
_cell.length_a   1.000
_cell.length_b   1.000
_cell.length_c   1.000
_cell.angle_alpha   90.00
_cell.angle_beta   90.00
_cell.angle_gamma   90.00
#
_symmetry.space_group_name_H-M   'P 1'
#
loop_
_entity.id
_entity.type
_entity.pdbx_description
1 polymer ?
#
loop_
_entity_poly.entity_id
_entity_poly.type
_entity_poly.pdbx_seq_one_letter_code
_entity_poly.pdbx_strand_id
1 'polypeptide(L)'
;NEEVYVVQKMVRAAFGTNNIDTCARVCHSPTGYGLKQTFGTSAGTQDFASVEQSDAIMVIGANPTDAHPVFGSRMKRRLREGADLIVIDPRSIDLVRSPHIQAEHHLQLMPGTNVAVLNAISHVVATEGLMDDDFVFERCNKTSFKAWLDFISLPENSPEALAEITGVDAESL
;
A
#
# COMPACT_ATOMS: atom_id res chain seq x y z
N ASN A 1 11.74 -3.79 -24.47
CA ASN A 1 12.39 -2.50 -24.15
C ASN A 1 12.83 -1.77 -25.42
N GLU A 2 13.29 -2.50 -26.44
CA GLU A 2 13.79 -1.96 -27.71
C GLU A 2 12.66 -1.24 -28.45
N GLU A 3 11.48 -1.84 -28.52
CA GLU A 3 10.30 -1.25 -29.18
C GLU A 3 9.91 0.07 -28.52
N VAL A 4 9.91 0.13 -27.17
CA VAL A 4 9.61 1.35 -26.43
C VAL A 4 10.61 2.46 -26.75
N TYR A 5 11.90 2.12 -26.84
CA TYR A 5 12.93 3.07 -27.23
C TYR A 5 12.75 3.59 -28.66
N VAL A 6 12.49 2.68 -29.61
CA VAL A 6 12.28 3.02 -31.02
C VAL A 6 11.05 3.91 -31.19
N VAL A 7 9.94 3.59 -30.53
CA VAL A 7 8.70 4.40 -30.59
C VAL A 7 8.93 5.77 -29.98
N GLN A 8 9.61 5.87 -28.83
CA GLN A 8 9.93 7.17 -28.23
C GLN A 8 10.81 8.04 -29.15
N LYS A 9 11.82 7.41 -29.76
CA LYS A 9 12.70 8.09 -30.71
C LYS A 9 11.93 8.55 -31.95
N MET A 10 11.08 7.71 -32.50
CA MET A 10 10.23 8.07 -33.65
C MET A 10 9.29 9.23 -33.34
N VAL A 11 8.61 9.22 -32.20
CA VAL A 11 7.68 10.29 -31.82
C VAL A 11 8.43 11.62 -31.66
N ARG A 12 9.56 11.61 -30.99
CA ARG A 12 10.36 12.83 -30.81
C ARG A 12 10.93 13.36 -32.11
N ALA A 13 11.42 12.46 -32.99
CA ALA A 13 12.03 12.85 -34.24
C ALA A 13 11.04 13.19 -35.35
N ALA A 14 9.96 12.41 -35.49
CA ALA A 14 9.01 12.56 -36.58
C ALA A 14 7.84 13.51 -36.25
N PHE A 15 7.34 13.49 -35.01
CA PHE A 15 6.23 14.35 -34.58
C PHE A 15 6.70 15.61 -33.84
N GLY A 16 7.98 15.72 -33.51
CA GLY A 16 8.55 16.90 -32.85
C GLY A 16 8.03 17.18 -31.45
N THR A 17 7.58 16.15 -30.73
CA THR A 17 7.03 16.29 -29.38
C THR A 17 7.71 15.38 -28.36
N ASN A 18 7.79 15.83 -27.11
CA ASN A 18 8.19 15.02 -25.96
C ASN A 18 7.00 14.42 -25.19
N ASN A 19 5.77 14.58 -25.67
CA ASN A 19 4.58 14.06 -25.03
C ASN A 19 4.45 12.54 -25.27
N ILE A 20 5.46 11.79 -24.84
CA ILE A 20 5.50 10.34 -24.86
C ILE A 20 6.26 9.83 -23.63
N ASP A 21 5.70 8.84 -22.97
CA ASP A 21 6.31 8.20 -21.80
C ASP A 21 5.92 6.72 -21.77
N THR A 22 6.36 5.99 -20.76
CA THR A 22 6.03 4.58 -20.54
C THR A 22 4.89 4.43 -19.53
N CYS A 23 4.20 3.29 -19.55
CA CYS A 23 3.19 2.97 -18.54
C CYS A 23 3.74 2.99 -17.11
N ALA A 24 5.03 2.71 -16.93
CA ALA A 24 5.69 2.71 -15.62
C ALA A 24 5.61 4.07 -14.91
N ARG A 25 5.45 5.19 -15.65
CA ARG A 25 5.31 6.53 -15.07
C ARG A 25 4.18 6.62 -14.04
N VAL A 26 3.04 6.02 -14.32
CA VAL A 26 1.85 6.04 -13.44
C VAL A 26 1.59 4.68 -12.78
N CYS A 27 2.26 3.62 -13.20
CA CYS A 27 2.09 2.28 -12.66
C CYS A 27 2.91 2.10 -11.37
N HIS A 28 4.23 1.93 -11.50
CA HIS A 28 5.10 1.60 -10.36
C HIS A 28 6.24 2.60 -10.12
N SER A 29 6.43 3.62 -10.95
CA SER A 29 7.46 4.63 -10.69
C SER A 29 7.27 5.36 -9.37
N PRO A 30 6.06 5.78 -8.98
CA PRO A 30 5.82 6.35 -7.64
C PRO A 30 6.16 5.38 -6.51
N THR A 31 5.77 4.12 -6.64
CA THR A 31 6.10 3.06 -5.67
C THR A 31 7.60 2.84 -5.57
N GLY A 32 8.29 2.73 -6.72
CA GLY A 32 9.75 2.58 -6.76
C GLY A 32 10.48 3.77 -6.13
N TYR A 33 9.98 4.98 -6.32
CA TYR A 33 10.51 6.17 -5.65
C TYR A 33 10.31 6.09 -4.13
N GLY A 34 9.10 5.78 -3.67
CA GLY A 34 8.78 5.67 -2.25
C GLY A 34 9.61 4.60 -1.55
N LEU A 35 9.71 3.41 -2.14
CA LEU A 35 10.55 2.32 -1.61
C LEU A 35 12.03 2.72 -1.52
N LYS A 36 12.55 3.41 -2.53
CA LYS A 36 13.92 3.90 -2.51
C LYS A 36 14.18 4.91 -1.39
N GLN A 37 13.22 5.79 -1.11
CA GLN A 37 13.34 6.77 -0.02
C GLN A 37 13.29 6.11 1.36
N THR A 38 12.48 5.06 1.52
CA THR A 38 12.26 4.39 2.81
C THR A 38 13.23 3.22 3.05
N PHE A 39 13.48 2.38 2.06
CA PHE A 39 14.29 1.17 2.19
C PHE A 39 15.63 1.21 1.45
N GLY A 40 15.90 2.26 0.69
CA GLY A 40 17.12 2.38 -0.12
C GLY A 40 17.11 1.54 -1.41
N THR A 41 16.06 0.79 -1.67
CA THR A 41 15.88 -0.04 -2.88
C THR A 41 14.51 0.19 -3.51
N SER A 42 14.42 0.11 -4.84
CA SER A 42 13.16 0.29 -5.57
C SER A 42 12.39 -1.02 -5.78
N ALA A 43 12.57 -2.00 -4.91
CA ALA A 43 11.94 -3.31 -5.01
C ALA A 43 11.27 -3.71 -3.70
N GLY A 44 10.32 -4.64 -3.77
CA GLY A 44 9.75 -5.27 -2.59
C GLY A 44 10.84 -5.99 -1.79
N THR A 45 10.72 -5.97 -0.46
CA THR A 45 11.70 -6.53 0.45
C THR A 45 11.35 -7.94 0.91
N GLN A 46 10.19 -8.47 0.48
CA GLN A 46 9.67 -9.78 0.83
C GLN A 46 9.53 -10.66 -0.40
N ASP A 47 9.55 -11.95 -0.21
CA ASP A 47 9.24 -12.95 -1.23
C ASP A 47 7.80 -13.48 -1.09
N PHE A 48 7.40 -14.37 -2.01
CA PHE A 48 6.06 -14.96 -1.96
C PHE A 48 5.85 -15.91 -0.77
N ALA A 49 6.92 -16.43 -0.17
CA ALA A 49 6.81 -17.33 0.97
C ALA A 49 6.48 -16.57 2.26
N SER A 50 6.85 -15.30 2.35
CA SER A 50 6.60 -14.50 3.56
C SER A 50 5.10 -14.31 3.84
N VAL A 51 4.24 -14.30 2.80
CA VAL A 51 2.79 -14.24 3.01
C VAL A 51 2.25 -15.48 3.76
N GLU A 52 2.91 -16.60 3.62
CA GLU A 52 2.51 -17.86 4.28
C GLU A 52 2.78 -17.86 5.79
N GLN A 53 3.53 -16.86 6.27
CA GLN A 53 3.90 -16.70 7.70
C GLN A 53 3.22 -15.47 8.33
N SER A 54 2.43 -14.73 7.55
CA SER A 54 1.78 -13.51 8.04
C SER A 54 0.51 -13.84 8.81
N ASP A 55 0.30 -13.19 9.93
CA ASP A 55 -0.93 -13.31 10.72
C ASP A 55 -1.99 -12.30 10.27
N ALA A 56 -1.55 -11.16 9.72
CA ALA A 56 -2.43 -10.17 9.09
C ALA A 56 -1.89 -9.80 7.70
N ILE A 57 -2.80 -9.63 6.75
CA ILE A 57 -2.49 -9.27 5.35
C ILE A 57 -3.30 -8.03 5.00
N MET A 58 -2.61 -6.95 4.64
CA MET A 58 -3.25 -5.73 4.15
C MET A 58 -3.09 -5.64 2.64
N VAL A 59 -4.21 -5.50 1.92
CA VAL A 59 -4.25 -5.28 0.48
C VAL A 59 -4.82 -3.90 0.20
N ILE A 60 -4.02 -3.03 -0.40
CA ILE A 60 -4.41 -1.65 -0.69
C ILE A 60 -4.37 -1.38 -2.19
N GLY A 61 -5.50 -0.93 -2.75
CA GLY A 61 -5.63 -0.53 -4.15
C GLY A 61 -5.27 -1.62 -5.16
N ALA A 62 -5.43 -2.89 -4.80
CA ALA A 62 -5.04 -4.03 -5.62
C ALA A 62 -6.06 -5.16 -5.56
N ASN A 63 -6.16 -5.93 -6.63
CA ASN A 63 -6.92 -7.19 -6.66
C ASN A 63 -5.99 -8.34 -7.06
N PRO A 64 -5.25 -8.94 -6.11
CA PRO A 64 -4.34 -10.05 -6.40
C PRO A 64 -5.01 -11.27 -7.00
N THR A 65 -6.30 -11.46 -6.80
CA THR A 65 -7.06 -12.55 -7.40
C THR A 65 -7.01 -12.50 -8.92
N ASP A 66 -7.15 -11.32 -9.50
CA ASP A 66 -7.17 -11.11 -10.95
C ASP A 66 -5.77 -10.79 -11.50
N ALA A 67 -5.07 -9.87 -10.84
CA ALA A 67 -3.81 -9.33 -11.37
C ALA A 67 -2.58 -10.18 -11.03
N HIS A 68 -2.61 -10.93 -9.93
CA HIS A 68 -1.47 -11.72 -9.42
C HIS A 68 -1.93 -13.09 -8.91
N PRO A 69 -2.48 -13.96 -9.78
CA PRO A 69 -3.16 -15.19 -9.35
C PRO A 69 -2.26 -16.19 -8.61
N VAL A 70 -0.97 -16.25 -8.94
CA VAL A 70 -0.01 -17.13 -8.25
C VAL A 70 0.20 -16.66 -6.81
N PHE A 71 0.43 -15.37 -6.59
CA PHE A 71 0.49 -14.78 -5.26
C PHE A 71 -0.86 -14.90 -4.55
N GLY A 72 -1.96 -14.57 -5.22
CA GLY A 72 -3.32 -14.66 -4.70
C GLY A 72 -3.66 -16.07 -4.20
N SER A 73 -3.18 -17.12 -4.88
CA SER A 73 -3.38 -18.51 -4.45
C SER A 73 -2.68 -18.81 -3.10
N ARG A 74 -1.46 -18.33 -2.90
CA ARG A 74 -0.73 -18.48 -1.63
C ARG A 74 -1.40 -17.69 -0.51
N MET A 75 -1.76 -16.45 -0.78
CA MET A 75 -2.50 -15.60 0.16
C MET A 75 -3.81 -16.28 0.59
N LYS A 76 -4.62 -16.76 -0.36
CA LYS A 76 -5.87 -17.48 -0.08
C LYS A 76 -5.67 -18.73 0.80
N ARG A 77 -4.56 -19.44 0.62
CA ARG A 77 -4.24 -20.57 1.49
C ARG A 77 -4.01 -20.10 2.91
N ARG A 78 -3.19 -19.05 3.10
CA ARG A 78 -2.89 -18.52 4.43
C ARG A 78 -4.13 -17.95 5.15
N LEU A 79 -5.02 -17.29 4.40
CA LEU A 79 -6.30 -16.80 4.96
C LEU A 79 -7.18 -17.95 5.46
N ARG A 80 -7.23 -19.09 4.77
CA ARG A 80 -7.94 -20.28 5.24
C ARG A 80 -7.30 -20.94 6.48
N GLU A 81 -6.04 -20.65 6.73
CA GLU A 81 -5.29 -21.08 7.91
C GLU A 81 -5.45 -20.13 9.11
N GLY A 82 -6.20 -19.03 8.92
CA GLY A 82 -6.61 -18.12 9.99
C GLY A 82 -5.86 -16.79 10.05
N ALA A 83 -5.24 -16.34 8.96
CA ALA A 83 -4.75 -14.98 8.90
C ALA A 83 -5.88 -13.99 8.63
N ASP A 84 -5.80 -12.80 9.20
CA ASP A 84 -6.75 -11.73 9.00
C ASP A 84 -6.49 -11.00 7.67
N LEU A 85 -7.57 -10.53 7.04
CA LEU A 85 -7.49 -9.78 5.78
C LEU A 85 -8.11 -8.39 5.93
N ILE A 86 -7.30 -7.38 5.66
CA ILE A 86 -7.72 -5.98 5.59
C ILE A 86 -7.67 -5.56 4.12
N VAL A 87 -8.78 -5.10 3.58
CA VAL A 87 -8.87 -4.58 2.20
C VAL A 87 -9.12 -3.08 2.25
N ILE A 88 -8.25 -2.32 1.61
CA ILE A 88 -8.36 -0.86 1.46
C ILE A 88 -8.58 -0.58 -0.03
N ASP A 89 -9.82 -0.49 -0.47
CA ASP A 89 -10.18 -0.24 -1.87
C ASP A 89 -11.57 0.42 -1.92
N PRO A 90 -11.78 1.45 -2.75
CA PRO A 90 -13.10 2.06 -2.95
C PRO A 90 -14.12 1.08 -3.56
N ARG A 91 -13.65 0.00 -4.19
CA ARG A 91 -14.48 -1.02 -4.81
C ARG A 91 -14.61 -2.23 -3.90
N SER A 92 -15.78 -2.86 -3.92
CA SER A 92 -15.96 -4.19 -3.33
C SER A 92 -15.41 -5.24 -4.30
N ILE A 93 -14.13 -5.52 -4.18
CA ILE A 93 -13.43 -6.56 -4.96
C ILE A 93 -13.70 -7.96 -4.40
N ASP A 94 -13.32 -9.01 -5.13
CA ASP A 94 -13.56 -10.41 -4.72
C ASP A 94 -12.94 -10.78 -3.37
N LEU A 95 -11.88 -10.08 -2.95
CA LEU A 95 -11.27 -10.27 -1.64
C LEU A 95 -12.14 -9.80 -0.48
N VAL A 96 -13.01 -8.83 -0.70
CA VAL A 96 -13.94 -8.35 0.32
C VAL A 96 -14.94 -9.44 0.66
N ARG A 97 -15.47 -10.08 -0.38
CA ARG A 97 -16.42 -11.18 -0.20
C ARG A 97 -16.44 -12.13 -1.39
N SER A 98 -16.06 -13.36 -1.17
CA SER A 98 -16.21 -14.46 -2.13
C SER A 98 -16.62 -15.74 -1.38
N PRO A 99 -17.00 -16.83 -2.08
CA PRO A 99 -17.39 -18.09 -1.43
C PRO A 99 -16.33 -18.69 -0.51
N HIS A 100 -15.08 -18.27 -0.64
CA HIS A 100 -13.94 -18.87 0.06
C HIS A 100 -13.10 -17.87 0.86
N ILE A 101 -13.39 -16.57 0.74
CA ILE A 101 -12.64 -15.49 1.39
C ILE A 101 -13.60 -14.38 1.76
N GLN A 102 -13.41 -13.87 2.96
CA GLN A 102 -14.06 -12.67 3.43
C GLN A 102 -12.98 -11.81 4.10
N ALA A 103 -12.92 -10.54 3.73
CA ALA A 103 -12.09 -9.58 4.46
C ALA A 103 -12.68 -9.39 5.86
N GLU A 104 -11.83 -9.39 6.86
CA GLU A 104 -12.21 -9.00 8.22
C GLU A 104 -12.59 -7.53 8.25
N HIS A 105 -11.79 -6.70 7.58
CA HIS A 105 -12.06 -5.27 7.44
C HIS A 105 -12.01 -4.84 5.97
N HIS A 106 -13.02 -4.09 5.54
CA HIS A 106 -13.04 -3.41 4.24
C HIS A 106 -13.14 -1.90 4.46
N LEU A 107 -12.02 -1.21 4.32
CA LEU A 107 -11.96 0.25 4.39
C LEU A 107 -12.25 0.82 3.00
N GLN A 108 -13.53 1.14 2.76
CA GLN A 108 -14.03 1.64 1.48
C GLN A 108 -13.83 3.14 1.39
N LEU A 109 -12.58 3.54 1.15
CA LEU A 109 -12.18 4.93 1.16
C LEU A 109 -12.64 5.71 -0.08
N MET A 110 -12.74 7.02 0.04
CA MET A 110 -12.90 7.93 -1.09
C MET A 110 -11.67 7.88 -2.00
N PRO A 111 -11.83 7.82 -3.34
CA PRO A 111 -10.70 7.83 -4.26
C PRO A 111 -9.76 9.03 -4.02
N GLY A 112 -8.45 8.76 -3.94
CA GLY A 112 -7.42 9.77 -3.69
C GLY A 112 -7.06 9.99 -2.22
N THR A 113 -7.72 9.32 -1.28
CA THR A 113 -7.49 9.52 0.17
C THR A 113 -6.65 8.41 0.83
N ASN A 114 -5.94 7.58 0.05
CA ASN A 114 -5.12 6.49 0.59
C ASN A 114 -4.12 6.95 1.64
N VAL A 115 -3.46 8.10 1.41
CA VAL A 115 -2.48 8.64 2.37
C VAL A 115 -3.15 9.01 3.69
N ALA A 116 -4.34 9.59 3.65
CA ALA A 116 -5.09 9.93 4.84
C ALA A 116 -5.48 8.68 5.66
N VAL A 117 -5.97 7.61 4.99
CA VAL A 117 -6.26 6.33 5.65
C VAL A 117 -5.00 5.74 6.29
N LEU A 118 -3.87 5.72 5.57
CA LEU A 118 -2.61 5.21 6.12
C LEU A 118 -2.08 6.07 7.28
N ASN A 119 -2.27 7.38 7.22
CA ASN A 119 -1.93 8.28 8.33
C ASN A 119 -2.79 7.99 9.56
N ALA A 120 -4.10 7.82 9.40
CA ALA A 120 -5.00 7.49 10.51
C ALA A 120 -4.60 6.19 11.20
N ILE A 121 -4.38 5.11 10.45
CA ILE A 121 -3.90 3.83 10.99
C ILE A 121 -2.53 4.01 11.68
N SER A 122 -1.62 4.73 11.05
CA SER A 122 -0.29 4.99 11.62
C SER A 122 -0.34 5.83 12.89
N HIS A 123 -1.28 6.77 12.97
CA HIS A 123 -1.52 7.59 14.18
C HIS A 123 -1.91 6.70 15.36
N VAL A 124 -2.88 5.79 15.16
CA VAL A 124 -3.31 4.85 16.22
C VAL A 124 -2.14 3.98 16.66
N VAL A 125 -1.43 3.35 15.71
CA VAL A 125 -0.25 2.51 16.00
C VAL A 125 0.80 3.27 16.81
N ALA A 126 1.04 4.55 16.47
CA ALA A 126 2.06 5.36 17.13
C ALA A 126 1.62 5.86 18.51
N THR A 127 0.34 6.22 18.69
CA THR A 127 -0.15 6.85 19.93
C THR A 127 -0.65 5.86 20.98
N GLU A 128 -1.04 4.65 20.56
CA GLU A 128 -1.53 3.60 21.47
C GLU A 128 -0.45 2.59 21.89
N GLY A 129 0.81 2.82 21.51
CA GLY A 129 1.92 1.96 21.90
C GLY A 129 1.92 0.59 21.22
N LEU A 130 1.41 0.52 19.99
CA LEU A 130 1.32 -0.72 19.20
C LEU A 130 2.55 -0.95 18.31
N MET A 131 3.56 -0.09 18.42
CA MET A 131 4.80 -0.21 17.63
C MET A 131 5.67 -1.35 18.14
N ASP A 132 6.37 -2.00 17.22
CA ASP A 132 7.47 -2.91 17.52
C ASP A 132 8.74 -2.08 17.81
N ASP A 133 8.98 -1.79 19.08
CA ASP A 133 10.10 -0.97 19.52
C ASP A 133 11.47 -1.58 19.16
N ASP A 134 11.59 -2.90 19.20
CA ASP A 134 12.83 -3.59 18.85
C ASP A 134 13.12 -3.42 17.36
N PHE A 135 12.11 -3.60 16.50
CA PHE A 135 12.25 -3.35 15.08
C PHE A 135 12.62 -1.89 14.78
N VAL A 136 11.94 -0.94 15.42
CA VAL A 136 12.23 0.49 15.26
C VAL A 136 13.65 0.79 15.67
N PHE A 137 14.11 0.27 16.81
CA PHE A 137 15.46 0.50 17.31
C PHE A 137 16.55 -0.05 16.38
N GLU A 138 16.33 -1.23 15.83
CA GLU A 138 17.32 -1.92 14.99
C GLU A 138 17.33 -1.44 13.53
N ARG A 139 16.16 -1.08 12.98
CA ARG A 139 15.98 -0.91 11.54
C ARG A 139 15.75 0.53 11.10
N CYS A 140 15.27 1.40 11.98
CA CYS A 140 14.92 2.75 11.59
C CYS A 140 16.05 3.75 11.86
N ASN A 141 16.22 4.72 10.95
CA ASN A 141 17.05 5.88 11.24
C ASN A 141 16.39 6.74 12.31
N LYS A 142 17.04 6.90 13.46
CA LYS A 142 16.47 7.55 14.65
C LYS A 142 15.98 8.98 14.39
N THR A 143 16.71 9.76 13.59
CA THR A 143 16.33 11.15 13.30
C THR A 143 15.09 11.21 12.41
N SER A 144 15.07 10.41 11.35
CA SER A 144 13.93 10.35 10.42
C SER A 144 12.69 9.76 11.08
N PHE A 145 12.88 8.74 11.92
CA PHE A 145 11.79 8.14 12.67
C PHE A 145 11.17 9.14 13.66
N LYS A 146 12.01 9.87 14.40
CA LYS A 146 11.49 10.90 15.32
C LYS A 146 10.69 11.97 14.57
N ALA A 147 11.18 12.46 13.45
CA ALA A 147 10.46 13.46 12.65
C ALA A 147 9.12 12.91 12.12
N TRP A 148 9.09 11.65 11.71
CA TRP A 148 7.85 10.98 11.31
C TRP A 148 6.91 10.82 12.51
N LEU A 149 7.40 10.40 13.66
CA LEU A 149 6.59 10.21 14.87
C LEU A 149 5.98 11.53 15.34
N ASP A 150 6.78 12.60 15.36
CA ASP A 150 6.31 13.94 15.71
C ASP A 150 5.18 14.40 14.75
N PHE A 151 5.29 14.10 13.45
CA PHE A 151 4.25 14.40 12.46
C PHE A 151 3.01 13.54 12.63
N ILE A 152 3.17 12.21 12.71
CA ILE A 152 2.04 11.29 12.70
C ILE A 152 1.20 11.37 13.98
N SER A 153 1.82 11.77 15.09
CA SER A 153 1.13 11.95 16.38
C SER A 153 0.29 13.24 16.47
N LEU A 154 0.32 14.10 15.46
CA LEU A 154 -0.51 15.30 15.44
C LEU A 154 -2.00 14.91 15.40
N PRO A 155 -2.89 15.62 16.15
CA PRO A 155 -4.33 15.32 16.18
C PRO A 155 -5.02 15.34 14.81
N GLU A 156 -4.48 16.09 13.86
CA GLU A 156 -4.97 16.17 12.48
C GLU A 156 -4.80 14.87 11.68
N ASN A 157 -3.98 13.94 12.17
CA ASN A 157 -3.82 12.61 11.59
C ASN A 157 -4.68 11.54 12.30
N SER A 158 -5.45 11.92 13.31
CA SER A 158 -6.29 10.95 14.02
C SER A 158 -7.44 10.43 13.14
N PRO A 159 -7.96 9.22 13.42
CA PRO A 159 -9.14 8.67 12.75
C PRO A 159 -10.33 9.64 12.71
N GLU A 160 -10.60 10.32 13.82
CA GLU A 160 -11.72 11.28 13.94
C GLU A 160 -11.54 12.48 13.01
N ALA A 161 -10.31 12.99 12.90
CA ALA A 161 -10.01 14.12 12.02
C ALA A 161 -10.07 13.75 10.53
N LEU A 162 -9.77 12.48 10.19
CA LEU A 162 -9.65 12.02 8.82
C LEU A 162 -10.88 11.27 8.31
N ALA A 163 -11.83 10.92 9.17
CA ALA A 163 -13.04 10.18 8.80
C ALA A 163 -13.84 10.86 7.69
N GLU A 164 -14.10 12.16 7.80
CA GLU A 164 -14.84 12.93 6.78
C GLU A 164 -14.11 12.97 5.44
N ILE A 165 -12.78 13.12 5.47
CA ILE A 165 -11.95 13.18 4.27
C ILE A 165 -11.89 11.82 3.55
N THR A 166 -11.75 10.75 4.34
CA THR A 166 -11.58 9.40 3.82
C THR A 166 -12.89 8.72 3.45
N GLY A 167 -13.98 9.13 4.07
CA GLY A 167 -15.28 8.47 3.99
C GLY A 167 -15.34 7.13 4.74
N VAL A 168 -14.29 6.83 5.54
CA VAL A 168 -14.24 5.67 6.43
C VAL A 168 -14.52 6.15 7.84
N ASP A 169 -15.37 5.46 8.59
CA ASP A 169 -15.66 5.85 9.96
C ASP A 169 -14.44 5.67 10.87
N ALA A 170 -14.35 6.51 11.92
CA ALA A 170 -13.18 6.54 12.79
C ALA A 170 -12.96 5.24 13.59
N GLU A 171 -14.03 4.49 13.86
CA GLU A 171 -13.94 3.21 14.59
C GLU A 171 -13.32 2.10 13.72
N SER A 172 -13.48 2.22 12.40
CA SER A 172 -12.92 1.27 11.43
C SER A 172 -11.46 1.59 11.05
N LEU A 173 -11.00 2.81 11.31
CA LEU A 173 -9.64 3.29 11.07
C LEU A 173 -8.73 3.00 12.27
#